data_ad7a7f5b8d96999f94fbb8af2c4763a7
#
_entry.id   ad7a7f5b8d96999f94fbb8af2c4763a7
#
_cell.length_a   1.000
_cell.length_b   1.000
_cell.length_c   1.000
_cell.angle_alpha   90.00
_cell.angle_beta   90.00
_cell.angle_gamma   90.00
#
_symmetry.space_group_name_H-M   'P 1'
#
loop_
_entity.id
_entity.type
_entity.pdbx_description
1 polymer ?
#
loop_
_entity_poly.entity_id
_entity_poly.type
_entity_poly.pdbx_seq_one_letter_code
_entity_poly.pdbx_strand_id
1 'polypeptide(L)'
;MAHLPGPDFPTGGLVLGRAGIAEAYRTGRGPIRMRALTEIEEDGRTSRIVISELPYQTSPNLVMSKIRDLVEARELDGIADVNDESAQGRTRIVVTLKRDAAVLVILNNLFKRTPLETTFSVNAVALVDGVPRTLDLVGLLRSYVEHQIVVVRRRSEYRLARARDEAHITEGLLKALGGIDDIIALIRGSADRAEAREGLMSNDHQFSEVQANHILDMQLVRLTRLGRRNLEERMAELGETITELEVILADEARLRTLSLIHI
;
A
#
# COMPACT_ATOMS: atom_id res chain seq x y z
N MET A 1 16.95 14.82 -4.32
CA MET A 1 18.06 13.88 -4.02
C MET A 1 18.65 14.04 -2.62
N ALA A 2 18.42 15.15 -1.93
CA ALA A 2 18.86 15.27 -0.53
C ALA A 2 18.11 14.29 0.40
N HIS A 3 16.81 14.08 0.19
CA HIS A 3 15.97 13.22 1.00
C HIS A 3 15.75 11.81 0.41
N LEU A 4 16.02 11.63 -0.89
CA LEU A 4 15.89 10.36 -1.60
C LEU A 4 17.10 10.19 -2.52
N PRO A 5 18.18 9.55 -2.04
CA PRO A 5 19.45 9.48 -2.75
C PRO A 5 19.40 8.65 -4.03
N GLY A 6 18.56 7.63 -4.08
CA GLY A 6 18.40 6.75 -5.23
C GLY A 6 17.23 5.77 -5.07
N PRO A 7 16.87 5.06 -6.13
CA PRO A 7 15.92 3.95 -6.06
C PRO A 7 16.55 2.76 -5.35
N ASP A 8 15.71 1.92 -4.76
CA ASP A 8 16.06 0.65 -4.16
C ASP A 8 15.63 -0.51 -5.07
N PHE A 9 16.42 -1.60 -5.09
CA PHE A 9 16.13 -2.77 -5.91
C PHE A 9 16.01 -4.02 -5.03
N PRO A 10 15.05 -4.89 -5.26
CA PRO A 10 14.79 -6.04 -4.39
C PRO A 10 15.91 -7.08 -4.40
N THR A 11 16.78 -7.08 -5.41
CA THR A 11 17.92 -8.00 -5.52
C THR A 11 19.22 -7.42 -4.97
N GLY A 12 19.21 -6.20 -4.43
CA GLY A 12 20.40 -5.49 -3.98
C GLY A 12 21.30 -5.03 -5.13
N GLY A 13 22.62 -5.17 -4.95
CA GLY A 13 23.63 -4.69 -5.89
C GLY A 13 24.02 -3.23 -5.68
N LEU A 14 24.91 -2.75 -6.52
CA LEU A 14 25.44 -1.39 -6.48
C LEU A 14 24.86 -0.55 -7.62
N VAL A 15 24.43 0.67 -7.32
CA VAL A 15 24.06 1.65 -8.34
C VAL A 15 25.26 2.54 -8.65
N LEU A 16 25.62 2.61 -9.93
CA LEU A 16 26.79 3.33 -10.39
C LEU A 16 26.46 4.74 -10.89
N GLY A 17 26.95 5.73 -10.17
CA GLY A 17 26.79 7.14 -10.52
C GLY A 17 25.42 7.71 -10.17
N ARG A 18 25.30 9.03 -10.24
CA ARG A 18 24.06 9.76 -9.87
C ARG A 18 23.35 10.41 -11.06
N ALA A 19 23.99 10.48 -12.22
CA ALA A 19 23.43 11.19 -13.38
C ALA A 19 22.13 10.55 -13.86
N GLY A 20 22.09 9.21 -14.03
CA GLY A 20 20.88 8.49 -14.44
C GLY A 20 19.75 8.58 -13.41
N ILE A 21 20.08 8.57 -12.10
CA ILE A 21 19.09 8.78 -11.03
C ILE A 21 18.49 10.18 -11.13
N ALA A 22 19.33 11.21 -11.28
CA ALA A 22 18.88 12.59 -11.39
C ALA A 22 17.97 12.80 -12.62
N GLU A 23 18.33 12.18 -13.73
CA GLU A 23 17.53 12.21 -14.96
C GLU A 23 16.19 11.51 -14.77
N ALA A 24 16.19 10.29 -14.21
CA ALA A 24 14.97 9.55 -13.90
C ALA A 24 14.04 10.33 -12.96
N TYR A 25 14.58 10.96 -11.93
CA TYR A 25 13.77 11.75 -10.98
C TYR A 25 13.21 13.03 -11.61
N ARG A 26 13.93 13.64 -12.55
CA ARG A 26 13.50 14.89 -13.21
C ARG A 26 12.53 14.66 -14.35
N THR A 27 12.60 13.53 -15.06
CA THR A 27 11.85 13.30 -16.31
C THR A 27 10.91 12.11 -16.25
N GLY A 28 11.03 11.29 -15.22
CA GLY A 28 10.35 9.98 -15.16
C GLY A 28 11.01 8.90 -16.03
N ARG A 29 12.13 9.23 -16.69
CA ARG A 29 12.88 8.30 -17.54
C ARG A 29 14.38 8.52 -17.33
N GLY A 30 15.12 7.40 -17.31
CA GLY A 30 16.60 7.51 -17.20
C GLY A 30 17.26 6.15 -17.06
N PRO A 31 18.51 6.00 -17.55
CA PRO A 31 19.28 4.79 -17.43
C PRO A 31 19.98 4.75 -16.07
N ILE A 32 19.70 3.74 -15.26
CA ILE A 32 20.39 3.49 -14.00
C ILE A 32 21.33 2.31 -14.20
N ARG A 33 22.64 2.56 -14.09
CA ARG A 33 23.65 1.49 -14.18
C ARG A 33 23.72 0.76 -12.85
N MET A 34 23.62 -0.56 -12.90
CA MET A 34 23.64 -1.45 -11.76
C MET A 34 24.77 -2.45 -11.92
N ARG A 35 25.40 -2.80 -10.81
CA ARG A 35 26.50 -3.76 -10.78
C ARG A 35 26.28 -4.75 -9.63
N ALA A 36 26.66 -5.99 -9.86
CA ALA A 36 26.70 -7.03 -8.85
C ALA A 36 27.59 -6.65 -7.67
N LEU A 37 27.24 -7.07 -6.46
CA LEU A 37 28.15 -7.00 -5.32
C LEU A 37 29.11 -8.18 -5.39
N THR A 38 30.40 -7.90 -5.39
CA THR A 38 31.45 -8.91 -5.55
C THR A 38 32.54 -8.72 -4.51
N GLU A 39 33.04 -9.84 -4.00
CA GLU A 39 34.15 -9.90 -3.07
C GLU A 39 35.26 -10.79 -3.65
N ILE A 40 36.49 -10.50 -3.33
CA ILE A 40 37.66 -11.31 -3.73
C ILE A 40 38.12 -12.09 -2.50
N GLU A 41 38.03 -13.43 -2.57
CA GLU A 41 38.57 -14.32 -1.56
C GLU A 41 39.90 -14.88 -2.05
N GLU A 42 40.94 -14.73 -1.24
CA GLU A 42 42.28 -15.29 -1.51
C GLU A 42 42.54 -16.50 -0.57
N ASP A 43 42.67 -17.69 -1.15
CA ASP A 43 42.96 -18.92 -0.43
C ASP A 43 44.33 -19.44 -0.82
N GLY A 44 45.38 -18.78 -0.28
CA GLY A 44 46.77 -19.13 -0.35
C GLY A 44 47.37 -19.32 -1.75
N ARG A 45 46.77 -20.12 -2.61
CA ARG A 45 47.27 -20.43 -3.98
C ARG A 45 46.26 -20.15 -5.09
N THR A 46 45.03 -19.90 -4.76
CA THR A 46 43.96 -19.65 -5.71
C THR A 46 43.13 -18.48 -5.25
N SER A 47 42.78 -17.59 -6.17
CA SER A 47 41.82 -16.50 -5.89
C SER A 47 40.45 -16.87 -6.40
N ARG A 48 39.42 -16.42 -5.70
CA ARG A 48 38.01 -16.59 -6.06
C ARG A 48 37.33 -15.24 -6.09
N ILE A 49 36.43 -15.06 -7.05
CA ILE A 49 35.50 -13.94 -7.09
C ILE A 49 34.14 -14.46 -6.64
N VAL A 50 33.67 -13.98 -5.51
CA VAL A 50 32.36 -14.34 -4.95
C VAL A 50 31.37 -13.23 -5.28
N ILE A 51 30.24 -13.61 -5.88
CA ILE A 51 29.15 -12.71 -6.24
C ILE A 51 28.00 -12.99 -5.29
N SER A 52 27.68 -12.02 -4.43
CA SER A 52 26.68 -12.15 -3.38
C SER A 52 25.34 -11.50 -3.74
N GLU A 53 25.34 -10.48 -4.62
CA GLU A 53 24.13 -9.81 -5.09
C GLU A 53 24.21 -9.58 -6.60
N LEU A 54 23.07 -9.69 -7.28
CA LEU A 54 22.96 -9.51 -8.72
C LEU A 54 22.16 -8.25 -9.07
N PRO A 55 22.42 -7.63 -10.22
CA PRO A 55 21.58 -6.57 -10.75
C PRO A 55 20.13 -7.05 -10.91
N TYR A 56 19.18 -6.15 -10.70
CA TYR A 56 17.75 -6.45 -10.90
C TYR A 56 17.49 -7.02 -12.30
N GLN A 57 16.58 -7.99 -12.39
CA GLN A 57 16.24 -8.75 -13.61
C GLN A 57 17.38 -9.64 -14.14
N THR A 58 18.38 -9.94 -13.33
CA THR A 58 19.48 -10.87 -13.69
C THR A 58 19.35 -12.14 -12.84
N SER A 59 19.44 -13.31 -13.49
CA SER A 59 19.42 -14.60 -12.79
C SER A 59 20.81 -15.20 -12.67
N PRO A 60 21.11 -16.00 -11.62
CA PRO A 60 22.36 -16.73 -11.48
C PRO A 60 22.70 -17.57 -12.71
N ASN A 61 21.72 -18.30 -13.23
CA ASN A 61 21.89 -19.17 -14.39
C ASN A 61 22.32 -18.40 -15.65
N LEU A 62 21.74 -17.20 -15.88
CA LEU A 62 22.11 -16.35 -17.01
C LEU A 62 23.57 -15.88 -16.92
N VAL A 63 24.00 -15.49 -15.71
CA VAL A 63 25.38 -15.05 -15.45
C VAL A 63 26.36 -16.20 -15.69
N MET A 64 26.09 -17.37 -15.10
CA MET A 64 26.95 -18.54 -15.25
C MET A 64 27.05 -19.03 -16.69
N SER A 65 25.91 -19.12 -17.41
CA SER A 65 25.92 -19.50 -18.81
C SER A 65 26.79 -18.53 -19.63
N LYS A 66 26.61 -17.22 -19.42
CA LYS A 66 27.39 -16.21 -20.15
C LYS A 66 28.89 -16.27 -19.83
N ILE A 67 29.26 -16.57 -18.58
CA ILE A 67 30.68 -16.74 -18.21
C ILE A 67 31.26 -17.98 -18.91
N ARG A 68 30.53 -19.10 -18.91
CA ARG A 68 30.97 -20.33 -19.60
C ARG A 68 31.13 -20.12 -21.09
N ASP A 69 30.15 -19.48 -21.75
CA ASP A 69 30.23 -19.15 -23.19
C ASP A 69 31.50 -18.35 -23.51
N LEU A 70 31.87 -17.35 -22.68
CA LEU A 70 33.07 -16.52 -22.86
C LEU A 70 34.36 -17.31 -22.65
N VAL A 71 34.36 -18.26 -21.71
CA VAL A 71 35.52 -19.12 -21.45
C VAL A 71 35.70 -20.13 -22.59
N GLU A 72 34.65 -20.75 -23.09
CA GLU A 72 34.65 -21.70 -24.21
C GLU A 72 35.08 -21.02 -25.50
N ALA A 73 34.59 -19.80 -25.75
CA ALA A 73 35.03 -18.97 -26.90
C ALA A 73 36.47 -18.45 -26.80
N ARG A 74 37.15 -18.70 -25.67
CA ARG A 74 38.50 -18.15 -25.36
C ARG A 74 38.57 -16.62 -25.35
N GLU A 75 37.44 -15.98 -25.11
CA GLU A 75 37.38 -14.51 -25.01
C GLU A 75 37.67 -14.03 -23.58
N LEU A 76 37.57 -14.92 -22.58
CA LEU A 76 37.92 -14.66 -21.19
C LEU A 76 38.76 -15.81 -20.65
N ASP A 77 40.07 -15.54 -20.51
CA ASP A 77 41.02 -16.50 -19.92
C ASP A 77 41.24 -16.22 -18.44
N GLY A 78 41.83 -17.18 -17.73
CA GLY A 78 42.13 -17.06 -16.30
C GLY A 78 41.07 -17.58 -15.36
N ILE A 79 39.92 -18.02 -15.85
CA ILE A 79 38.86 -18.70 -15.08
C ILE A 79 39.14 -20.21 -15.13
N ALA A 80 39.10 -20.87 -13.97
CA ALA A 80 39.21 -22.31 -13.83
C ALA A 80 37.88 -22.99 -13.74
N ASP A 81 36.93 -22.41 -12.97
CA ASP A 81 35.60 -22.97 -12.74
C ASP A 81 34.58 -21.91 -12.31
N VAL A 82 33.27 -22.19 -12.49
CA VAL A 82 32.14 -21.33 -12.06
C VAL A 82 31.06 -22.20 -11.45
N ASN A 83 30.80 -21.99 -10.15
CA ASN A 83 29.84 -22.75 -9.38
C ASN A 83 28.76 -21.86 -8.76
N ASP A 84 27.53 -22.38 -8.67
CA ASP A 84 26.44 -21.80 -7.90
C ASP A 84 26.35 -22.47 -6.54
N GLU A 85 26.72 -21.73 -5.52
CA GLU A 85 26.61 -22.13 -4.10
C GLU A 85 25.44 -21.46 -3.40
N SER A 86 24.51 -20.90 -4.17
CA SER A 86 23.33 -20.20 -3.63
C SER A 86 22.46 -21.14 -2.80
N ALA A 87 22.12 -20.71 -1.59
CA ALA A 87 21.29 -21.50 -0.68
C ALA A 87 20.37 -20.59 0.14
N GLN A 88 19.21 -21.08 0.53
CA GLN A 88 18.25 -20.42 1.42
C GLN A 88 17.88 -18.98 0.97
N GLY A 89 17.72 -18.77 -0.33
CA GLY A 89 17.38 -17.45 -0.89
C GLY A 89 18.53 -16.44 -0.94
N ARG A 90 19.75 -16.85 -0.61
CA ARG A 90 20.96 -16.02 -0.73
C ARG A 90 21.72 -16.41 -1.98
N THR A 91 22.03 -15.45 -2.82
CA THR A 91 22.87 -15.65 -4.00
C THR A 91 24.35 -15.81 -3.57
N ARG A 92 25.01 -16.83 -4.06
CA ARG A 92 26.46 -17.03 -3.94
C ARG A 92 26.98 -17.74 -5.19
N ILE A 93 27.49 -16.98 -6.14
CA ILE A 93 28.16 -17.51 -7.33
C ILE A 93 29.66 -17.37 -7.11
N VAL A 94 30.37 -18.48 -7.22
CA VAL A 94 31.84 -18.52 -7.01
C VAL A 94 32.54 -18.75 -8.32
N VAL A 95 33.38 -17.82 -8.73
CA VAL A 95 34.26 -17.89 -9.91
C VAL A 95 35.66 -18.19 -9.42
N THR A 96 36.15 -19.41 -9.61
CA THR A 96 37.49 -19.84 -9.25
C THR A 96 38.48 -19.47 -10.36
N LEU A 97 39.55 -18.82 -10.03
CA LEU A 97 40.56 -18.36 -10.99
C LEU A 97 41.73 -19.37 -11.09
N LYS A 98 42.37 -19.37 -12.26
CA LYS A 98 43.63 -20.11 -12.45
C LYS A 98 44.74 -19.46 -11.60
N ARG A 99 45.81 -20.24 -11.33
CA ARG A 99 47.00 -19.73 -10.62
C ARG A 99 47.60 -18.55 -11.40
N ASP A 100 48.05 -17.53 -10.68
CA ASP A 100 48.65 -16.32 -11.21
C ASP A 100 47.75 -15.48 -12.14
N ALA A 101 46.46 -15.69 -12.12
CA ALA A 101 45.51 -14.89 -12.90
C ALA A 101 45.39 -13.46 -12.34
N ALA A 102 45.28 -12.48 -13.23
CA ALA A 102 45.09 -11.09 -12.85
C ALA A 102 43.66 -10.81 -12.43
N VAL A 103 43.32 -11.01 -11.13
CA VAL A 103 41.97 -10.98 -10.57
C VAL A 103 41.16 -9.76 -10.98
N LEU A 104 41.75 -8.56 -10.84
CA LEU A 104 41.05 -7.30 -11.16
C LEU A 104 40.80 -7.15 -12.67
N VAL A 105 41.64 -7.68 -13.52
CA VAL A 105 41.46 -7.66 -14.99
C VAL A 105 40.31 -8.56 -15.35
N ILE A 106 40.23 -9.75 -14.77
CA ILE A 106 39.15 -10.70 -15.00
C ILE A 106 37.83 -10.11 -14.48
N LEU A 107 37.80 -9.57 -13.26
CA LEU A 107 36.62 -8.94 -12.67
C LEU A 107 36.08 -7.80 -13.56
N ASN A 108 36.97 -6.92 -14.05
CA ASN A 108 36.55 -5.85 -14.95
C ASN A 108 36.02 -6.37 -16.29
N ASN A 109 36.59 -7.44 -16.84
CA ASN A 109 36.05 -8.09 -18.02
C ASN A 109 34.71 -8.75 -17.77
N LEU A 110 34.51 -9.37 -16.60
CA LEU A 110 33.21 -9.93 -16.18
C LEU A 110 32.14 -8.83 -16.13
N PHE A 111 32.42 -7.68 -15.51
CA PHE A 111 31.49 -6.55 -15.52
C PHE A 111 31.15 -6.06 -16.93
N LYS A 112 32.16 -5.99 -17.80
CA LYS A 112 32.02 -5.44 -19.16
C LYS A 112 31.26 -6.38 -20.13
N ARG A 113 31.39 -7.70 -19.95
CA ARG A 113 30.94 -8.70 -20.94
C ARG A 113 29.81 -9.60 -20.48
N THR A 114 29.43 -9.52 -19.20
CA THR A 114 28.36 -10.34 -18.63
C THR A 114 27.29 -9.46 -17.97
N PRO A 115 26.12 -10.00 -17.64
CA PRO A 115 25.05 -9.27 -16.94
C PRO A 115 25.39 -8.90 -15.48
N LEU A 116 26.64 -9.07 -15.02
CA LEU A 116 27.10 -8.57 -13.72
C LEU A 116 27.13 -7.03 -13.65
N GLU A 117 27.16 -6.35 -14.78
CA GLU A 117 26.83 -4.94 -14.90
C GLU A 117 25.79 -4.77 -15.98
N THR A 118 24.69 -4.10 -15.67
CA THR A 118 23.57 -3.86 -16.59
C THR A 118 22.98 -2.48 -16.38
N THR A 119 22.16 -2.05 -17.31
CA THR A 119 21.44 -0.78 -17.22
C THR A 119 19.94 -1.04 -17.08
N PHE A 120 19.38 -0.54 -16.01
CA PHE A 120 17.94 -0.51 -15.81
C PHE A 120 17.37 0.81 -16.33
N SER A 121 16.51 0.74 -17.33
CA SER A 121 15.86 1.92 -17.89
C SER A 121 14.58 2.24 -17.12
N VAL A 122 14.62 3.28 -16.30
CA VAL A 122 13.44 3.76 -15.59
C VAL A 122 12.42 4.30 -16.59
N ASN A 123 11.15 3.92 -16.40
CA ASN A 123 10.00 4.49 -17.08
C ASN A 123 8.86 4.58 -16.07
N ALA A 124 8.74 5.73 -15.43
CA ALA A 124 7.79 5.98 -14.36
C ALA A 124 6.41 6.36 -14.92
N VAL A 125 5.61 5.37 -15.23
CA VAL A 125 4.24 5.55 -15.74
C VAL A 125 3.24 5.28 -14.64
N ALA A 126 2.30 6.21 -14.43
CA ALA A 126 1.17 6.06 -13.51
C ALA A 126 -0.14 6.47 -14.18
N LEU A 127 -1.26 5.95 -13.67
CA LEU A 127 -2.59 6.38 -14.05
C LEU A 127 -2.97 7.61 -13.22
N VAL A 128 -3.18 8.74 -13.89
CA VAL A 128 -3.69 9.96 -13.28
C VAL A 128 -5.04 10.26 -13.94
N ASP A 129 -6.10 10.25 -13.15
CA ASP A 129 -7.48 10.40 -13.63
C ASP A 129 -7.85 9.40 -14.76
N GLY A 130 -7.36 8.17 -14.63
CA GLY A 130 -7.59 7.11 -15.62
C GLY A 130 -6.73 7.19 -16.89
N VAL A 131 -5.84 8.20 -16.99
CA VAL A 131 -4.96 8.39 -18.15
C VAL A 131 -3.52 8.02 -17.80
N PRO A 132 -2.84 7.13 -18.55
CA PRO A 132 -1.43 6.82 -18.33
C PRO A 132 -0.55 8.03 -18.67
N ARG A 133 0.28 8.46 -17.72
CA ARG A 133 1.23 9.56 -17.86
C ARG A 133 2.61 9.15 -17.35
N THR A 134 3.65 9.55 -18.07
CA THR A 134 5.02 9.49 -17.53
C THR A 134 5.20 10.70 -16.63
N LEU A 135 5.56 10.44 -15.37
CA LEU A 135 5.70 11.47 -14.33
C LEU A 135 7.13 11.51 -13.81
N ASP A 136 7.59 12.70 -13.49
CA ASP A 136 8.79 12.89 -12.67
C ASP A 136 8.51 12.45 -11.21
N LEU A 137 9.55 12.38 -10.38
CA LEU A 137 9.39 11.95 -8.99
C LEU A 137 8.43 12.86 -8.20
N VAL A 138 8.51 14.17 -8.41
CA VAL A 138 7.64 15.14 -7.73
C VAL A 138 6.21 14.98 -8.17
N GLY A 139 5.98 14.79 -9.47
CA GLY A 139 4.65 14.52 -10.04
C GLY A 139 4.03 13.23 -9.50
N LEU A 140 4.81 12.14 -9.37
CA LEU A 140 4.36 10.90 -8.76
C LEU A 140 3.92 11.11 -7.31
N LEU A 141 4.76 11.76 -6.50
CA LEU A 141 4.46 12.03 -5.10
C LEU A 141 3.24 12.94 -4.94
N ARG A 142 3.13 13.98 -5.78
CA ARG A 142 1.98 14.89 -5.77
C ARG A 142 0.70 14.15 -6.11
N SER A 143 0.67 13.41 -7.20
CA SER A 143 -0.51 12.64 -7.63
C SER A 143 -0.92 11.61 -6.58
N TYR A 144 0.05 10.98 -5.90
CA TYR A 144 -0.24 10.06 -4.80
C TYR A 144 -0.89 10.77 -3.60
N VAL A 145 -0.33 11.91 -3.17
CA VAL A 145 -0.89 12.68 -2.05
C VAL A 145 -2.30 13.20 -2.38
N GLU A 146 -2.50 13.74 -3.58
CA GLU A 146 -3.83 14.18 -4.06
C GLU A 146 -4.83 13.04 -4.06
N HIS A 147 -4.44 11.87 -4.56
CA HIS A 147 -5.28 10.67 -4.52
C HIS A 147 -5.63 10.26 -3.08
N GLN A 148 -4.65 10.26 -2.16
CA GLN A 148 -4.90 9.93 -0.75
C GLN A 148 -5.89 10.90 -0.10
N ILE A 149 -5.80 12.19 -0.37
CA ILE A 149 -6.76 13.18 0.13
C ILE A 149 -8.18 12.86 -0.35
N VAL A 150 -8.34 12.52 -1.64
CA VAL A 150 -9.65 12.12 -2.20
C VAL A 150 -10.18 10.85 -1.52
N VAL A 151 -9.33 9.86 -1.31
CA VAL A 151 -9.71 8.60 -0.63
C VAL A 151 -10.14 8.86 0.81
N VAL A 152 -9.37 9.65 1.58
CA VAL A 152 -9.71 9.99 2.97
C VAL A 152 -11.02 10.77 3.03
N ARG A 153 -11.23 11.75 2.14
CA ARG A 153 -12.48 12.51 2.04
C ARG A 153 -13.69 11.61 1.79
N ARG A 154 -13.65 10.79 0.74
CA ARG A 154 -14.76 9.87 0.39
C ARG A 154 -15.05 8.87 1.51
N ARG A 155 -14.01 8.35 2.15
CA ARG A 155 -14.16 7.45 3.30
C ARG A 155 -14.84 8.14 4.47
N SER A 156 -14.46 9.39 4.76
CA SER A 156 -15.04 10.18 5.85
C SER A 156 -16.49 10.57 5.56
N GLU A 157 -16.82 10.98 4.33
CA GLU A 157 -18.19 11.25 3.87
C GLU A 157 -19.08 10.02 4.00
N TYR A 158 -18.60 8.86 3.56
CA TYR A 158 -19.35 7.60 3.68
C TYR A 158 -19.60 7.21 5.15
N ARG A 159 -18.58 7.35 6.01
CA ARG A 159 -18.72 7.06 7.45
C ARG A 159 -19.68 8.03 8.12
N LEU A 160 -19.62 9.30 7.76
CA LEU A 160 -20.52 10.33 8.28
C LEU A 160 -21.98 10.04 7.90
N ALA A 161 -22.25 9.71 6.64
CA ALA A 161 -23.58 9.34 6.20
C ALA A 161 -24.11 8.13 7.00
N ARG A 162 -23.33 7.07 7.12
CA ARG A 162 -23.73 5.90 7.91
C ARG A 162 -23.95 6.19 9.40
N ALA A 163 -23.09 7.02 10.00
CA ALA A 163 -23.25 7.40 11.41
C ALA A 163 -24.52 8.24 11.63
N ARG A 164 -24.86 9.13 10.70
CA ARG A 164 -26.10 9.91 10.74
C ARG A 164 -27.35 9.03 10.56
N ASP A 165 -27.31 8.08 9.62
CA ASP A 165 -28.43 7.14 9.41
C ASP A 165 -28.66 6.29 10.68
N GLU A 166 -27.59 5.78 11.30
CA GLU A 166 -27.69 5.00 12.53
C GLU A 166 -28.15 5.87 13.72
N ALA A 167 -27.65 7.10 13.83
CA ALA A 167 -28.08 8.05 14.85
C ALA A 167 -29.56 8.38 14.71
N HIS A 168 -30.05 8.61 13.48
CA HIS A 168 -31.47 8.84 13.21
C HIS A 168 -32.36 7.67 13.67
N ILE A 169 -31.94 6.43 13.39
CA ILE A 169 -32.68 5.24 13.87
C ILE A 169 -32.63 5.15 15.39
N THR A 170 -31.45 5.34 16.00
CA THR A 170 -31.26 5.25 17.45
C THR A 170 -32.06 6.32 18.20
N GLU A 171 -32.11 7.54 17.67
CA GLU A 171 -32.92 8.64 18.19
C GLU A 171 -34.41 8.26 18.17
N GLY A 172 -34.92 7.70 17.07
CA GLY A 172 -36.27 7.21 16.95
C GLY A 172 -36.60 6.12 17.98
N LEU A 173 -35.71 5.17 18.18
CA LEU A 173 -35.85 4.11 19.19
C LEU A 173 -35.87 4.66 20.62
N LEU A 174 -34.99 5.62 20.95
CA LEU A 174 -34.99 6.29 22.26
C LEU A 174 -36.26 7.10 22.50
N LYS A 175 -36.72 7.84 21.48
CA LYS A 175 -38.02 8.55 21.53
C LYS A 175 -39.16 7.60 21.75
N ALA A 176 -39.19 6.47 21.05
CA ALA A 176 -40.21 5.42 21.22
C ALA A 176 -40.21 4.84 22.64
N LEU A 177 -39.02 4.59 23.22
CA LEU A 177 -38.92 4.11 24.60
C LEU A 177 -39.38 5.13 25.65
N GLY A 178 -39.33 6.43 25.31
CA GLY A 178 -39.85 7.51 26.17
C GLY A 178 -41.39 7.52 26.27
N GLY A 179 -42.13 7.06 25.25
CA GLY A 179 -43.56 6.97 25.19
C GLY A 179 -44.07 5.54 24.85
N ILE A 180 -43.41 4.54 25.44
CA ILE A 180 -43.62 3.12 25.00
C ILE A 180 -45.03 2.61 25.19
N ASP A 181 -45.73 3.05 26.22
CA ASP A 181 -47.08 2.62 26.50
C ASP A 181 -48.07 3.08 25.40
N ASP A 182 -47.91 4.32 24.93
CA ASP A 182 -48.75 4.88 23.85
C ASP A 182 -48.44 4.17 22.53
N ILE A 183 -47.16 3.86 22.25
CA ILE A 183 -46.76 3.11 21.07
C ILE A 183 -47.29 1.68 21.10
N ILE A 184 -47.27 1.00 22.25
CA ILE A 184 -47.83 -0.33 22.38
C ILE A 184 -49.35 -0.29 22.18
N ALA A 185 -50.04 0.71 22.75
CA ALA A 185 -51.48 0.88 22.57
C ALA A 185 -51.84 1.10 21.09
N LEU A 186 -51.09 1.95 20.40
CA LEU A 186 -51.25 2.20 18.96
C LEU A 186 -51.05 0.92 18.14
N ILE A 187 -49.97 0.19 18.35
CA ILE A 187 -49.66 -1.04 17.61
C ILE A 187 -50.75 -2.11 17.84
N ARG A 188 -51.21 -2.25 19.08
CA ARG A 188 -52.31 -3.21 19.41
C ARG A 188 -53.66 -2.79 18.84
N GLY A 189 -53.90 -1.51 18.66
CA GLY A 189 -55.13 -0.97 18.08
C GLY A 189 -55.17 -1.03 16.56
N SER A 190 -54.03 -1.19 15.90
CA SER A 190 -53.94 -1.25 14.45
C SER A 190 -54.31 -2.63 13.90
N ALA A 191 -54.97 -2.66 12.75
CA ALA A 191 -55.40 -3.89 12.11
C ALA A 191 -54.25 -4.67 11.47
N ASP A 192 -53.24 -3.96 10.99
CA ASP A 192 -52.06 -4.55 10.38
C ASP A 192 -50.81 -3.67 10.58
N ARG A 193 -49.63 -4.15 10.06
CA ARG A 193 -48.36 -3.46 10.15
C ARG A 193 -48.35 -2.12 9.39
N ALA A 194 -49.09 -2.02 8.28
CA ALA A 194 -49.13 -0.80 7.48
C ALA A 194 -49.86 0.31 8.24
N GLU A 195 -51.01 0.02 8.86
CA GLU A 195 -51.78 0.93 9.70
C GLU A 195 -50.96 1.37 10.93
N ALA A 196 -50.26 0.42 11.59
CA ALA A 196 -49.38 0.75 12.71
C ALA A 196 -48.24 1.70 12.29
N ARG A 197 -47.65 1.48 11.12
CA ARG A 197 -46.59 2.37 10.56
C ARG A 197 -47.14 3.77 10.28
N GLU A 198 -48.31 3.88 9.64
CA GLU A 198 -48.97 5.16 9.37
C GLU A 198 -49.28 5.91 10.67
N GLY A 199 -49.76 5.20 11.68
CA GLY A 199 -50.00 5.76 13.01
C GLY A 199 -48.74 6.31 13.67
N LEU A 200 -47.59 5.61 13.58
CA LEU A 200 -46.32 6.09 14.09
C LEU A 200 -45.83 7.32 13.32
N MET A 201 -46.13 7.43 12.03
CA MET A 201 -45.77 8.57 11.20
C MET A 201 -46.71 9.76 11.34
N SER A 202 -47.84 9.60 12.01
CA SER A 202 -48.84 10.66 12.21
C SER A 202 -48.29 11.87 12.96
N ASN A 203 -49.05 12.97 12.96
CA ASN A 203 -48.68 14.21 13.63
C ASN A 203 -48.47 14.09 15.15
N ASP A 204 -49.07 13.06 15.78
CA ASP A 204 -48.93 12.82 17.23
C ASP A 204 -47.56 12.25 17.62
N HIS A 205 -46.97 11.39 16.75
CA HIS A 205 -45.72 10.71 17.02
C HIS A 205 -44.54 11.23 16.19
N GLN A 206 -44.76 11.64 14.94
CA GLN A 206 -43.77 12.27 14.04
C GLN A 206 -42.49 11.44 13.85
N PHE A 207 -42.61 10.12 13.70
CA PHE A 207 -41.50 9.27 13.31
C PHE A 207 -41.33 9.29 11.78
N SER A 208 -40.10 9.16 11.31
CA SER A 208 -39.87 8.89 9.90
C SER A 208 -40.26 7.45 9.54
N GLU A 209 -40.46 7.16 8.27
CA GLU A 209 -40.76 5.81 7.80
C GLU A 209 -39.70 4.79 8.23
N VAL A 210 -38.41 5.20 8.14
CA VAL A 210 -37.26 4.36 8.57
C VAL A 210 -37.37 4.08 10.08
N GLN A 211 -37.60 5.09 10.90
CA GLN A 211 -37.76 4.95 12.34
C GLN A 211 -38.97 4.06 12.69
N ALA A 212 -40.10 4.30 12.05
CA ALA A 212 -41.32 3.51 12.28
C ALA A 212 -41.13 2.01 11.97
N ASN A 213 -40.44 1.70 10.87
CA ASN A 213 -40.12 0.31 10.53
C ASN A 213 -39.20 -0.32 11.58
N HIS A 214 -38.18 0.38 12.05
CA HIS A 214 -37.26 -0.12 13.10
C HIS A 214 -37.96 -0.26 14.47
N ILE A 215 -38.92 0.59 14.78
CA ILE A 215 -39.75 0.47 16.01
C ILE A 215 -40.61 -0.80 15.93
N LEU A 216 -41.27 -1.04 14.80
CA LEU A 216 -42.10 -2.24 14.60
C LEU A 216 -41.30 -3.54 14.59
N ASP A 217 -40.05 -3.51 14.25
CA ASP A 217 -39.12 -4.65 14.26
C ASP A 217 -38.32 -4.77 15.59
N MET A 218 -38.60 -3.89 16.56
CA MET A 218 -37.86 -3.85 17.82
C MET A 218 -38.10 -5.07 18.68
N GLN A 219 -37.02 -5.71 19.13
CA GLN A 219 -37.11 -6.84 20.04
C GLN A 219 -37.49 -6.40 21.47
N LEU A 220 -38.32 -7.17 22.15
CA LEU A 220 -38.79 -6.88 23.50
C LEU A 220 -37.66 -6.71 24.53
N VAL A 221 -36.49 -7.33 24.33
CA VAL A 221 -35.36 -7.19 25.21
C VAL A 221 -34.84 -5.74 25.25
N ARG A 222 -35.04 -4.95 24.18
CA ARG A 222 -34.64 -3.54 24.13
C ARG A 222 -35.50 -2.62 25.00
N LEU A 223 -36.68 -3.09 25.44
CA LEU A 223 -37.59 -2.38 26.37
C LEU A 223 -37.05 -2.41 27.81
N THR A 224 -36.03 -3.21 28.10
CA THR A 224 -35.41 -3.28 29.43
C THR A 224 -34.57 -2.02 29.73
N ARG A 225 -34.33 -1.75 31.02
CA ARG A 225 -33.44 -0.64 31.44
C ARG A 225 -32.04 -0.75 30.85
N LEU A 226 -31.53 -1.98 30.73
CA LEU A 226 -30.21 -2.22 30.09
C LEU A 226 -30.26 -1.92 28.60
N GLY A 227 -31.33 -2.34 27.89
CA GLY A 227 -31.53 -2.04 26.48
C GLY A 227 -31.55 -0.55 26.18
N ARG A 228 -32.27 0.24 27.02
CA ARG A 228 -32.31 1.70 26.92
C ARG A 228 -30.93 2.33 27.13
N ARG A 229 -30.19 1.91 28.17
CA ARG A 229 -28.84 2.41 28.46
C ARG A 229 -27.89 2.15 27.29
N ASN A 230 -27.92 0.96 26.70
CA ASN A 230 -27.08 0.64 25.54
C ASN A 230 -27.38 1.55 24.34
N LEU A 231 -28.66 1.93 24.12
CA LEU A 231 -29.01 2.89 23.06
C LEU A 231 -28.55 4.31 23.38
N GLU A 232 -28.61 4.75 24.65
CA GLU A 232 -28.11 6.05 25.08
C GLU A 232 -26.58 6.13 24.92
N GLU A 233 -25.85 5.09 25.32
CA GLU A 233 -24.40 4.98 25.13
C GLU A 233 -24.05 5.00 23.63
N ARG A 234 -24.79 4.24 22.82
CA ARG A 234 -24.60 4.21 21.36
C ARG A 234 -24.86 5.56 20.70
N MET A 235 -25.89 6.28 21.14
CA MET A 235 -26.20 7.62 20.63
C MET A 235 -25.08 8.62 20.96
N ALA A 236 -24.49 8.53 22.15
CA ALA A 236 -23.34 9.37 22.53
C ALA A 236 -22.11 9.09 21.64
N GLU A 237 -21.75 7.82 21.44
CA GLU A 237 -20.66 7.40 20.54
C GLU A 237 -20.85 7.90 19.11
N LEU A 238 -22.09 7.78 18.60
CA LEU A 238 -22.44 8.26 17.25
C LEU A 238 -22.31 9.79 17.15
N GLY A 239 -22.74 10.53 18.20
CA GLY A 239 -22.59 11.98 18.29
C GLY A 239 -21.13 12.43 18.24
N GLU A 240 -20.25 11.76 19.00
CA GLU A 240 -18.82 12.00 18.97
C GLU A 240 -18.23 11.72 17.56
N THR A 241 -18.56 10.58 16.99
CA THR A 241 -18.12 10.17 15.65
C THR A 241 -18.56 11.15 14.56
N ILE A 242 -19.81 11.60 14.60
CA ILE A 242 -20.35 12.59 13.65
C ILE A 242 -19.58 13.91 13.78
N THR A 243 -19.40 14.40 14.99
CA THR A 243 -18.68 15.65 15.26
C THR A 243 -17.22 15.57 14.77
N GLU A 244 -16.53 14.47 15.04
CA GLU A 244 -15.16 14.24 14.58
C GLU A 244 -15.07 14.27 13.04
N LEU A 245 -15.96 13.53 12.37
CA LEU A 245 -15.96 13.43 10.91
C LEU A 245 -16.34 14.77 10.24
N GLU A 246 -17.26 15.54 10.82
CA GLU A 246 -17.62 16.88 10.34
C GLU A 246 -16.41 17.84 10.45
N VAL A 247 -15.69 17.82 11.56
CA VAL A 247 -14.49 18.62 11.75
C VAL A 247 -13.38 18.24 10.76
N ILE A 248 -13.20 16.93 10.49
CA ILE A 248 -12.24 16.45 9.50
C ILE A 248 -12.61 16.94 8.10
N LEU A 249 -13.88 16.86 7.71
CA LEU A 249 -14.36 17.25 6.39
C LEU A 249 -14.38 18.76 6.17
N ALA A 250 -14.53 19.54 7.23
CA ALA A 250 -14.52 21.00 7.18
C ALA A 250 -13.11 21.60 7.05
N ASP A 251 -12.06 20.87 7.45
CA ASP A 251 -10.68 21.36 7.50
C ASP A 251 -9.77 20.57 6.56
N GLU A 252 -9.35 21.22 5.45
CA GLU A 252 -8.46 20.59 4.47
C GLU A 252 -7.06 20.28 5.04
N ALA A 253 -6.59 21.06 6.02
CA ALA A 253 -5.30 20.78 6.67
C ALA A 253 -5.36 19.49 7.51
N ARG A 254 -6.48 19.23 8.16
CA ARG A 254 -6.71 17.96 8.87
C ARG A 254 -6.82 16.78 7.92
N LEU A 255 -7.51 16.93 6.78
CA LEU A 255 -7.55 15.90 5.74
C LEU A 255 -6.15 15.55 5.24
N ARG A 256 -5.29 16.56 5.00
CA ARG A 256 -3.90 16.36 4.60
C ARG A 256 -3.09 15.65 5.69
N THR A 257 -3.22 16.06 6.94
CA THR A 257 -2.52 15.43 8.06
C THR A 257 -2.90 13.95 8.18
N LEU A 258 -4.19 13.62 8.10
CA LEU A 258 -4.66 12.22 8.12
C LEU A 258 -4.17 11.42 6.91
N SER A 259 -4.07 12.03 5.73
CA SER A 259 -3.53 11.36 4.54
C SER A 259 -2.04 11.03 4.68
N LEU A 260 -1.28 11.84 5.42
CA LEU A 260 0.17 11.65 5.64
C LEU A 260 0.47 10.63 6.76
N ILE A 261 -0.40 10.48 7.77
CA ILE A 261 -0.21 9.50 8.86
C ILE A 261 -0.30 8.05 8.37
N HIS A 262 -0.95 7.81 7.24
CA HIS A 262 -1.13 6.48 6.65
C HIS A 262 -0.14 6.17 5.52
N ILE A 263 0.84 7.05 5.28
CA ILE A 263 1.97 6.82 4.40
C ILE A 263 3.15 6.33 5.23
#